data_2391597d74605fddd6099efbab4d5022
#
_entry.id   2391597d74605fddd6099efbab4d5022
#
_cell.length_a   1.000
_cell.length_b   1.000
_cell.length_c   1.000
_cell.angle_alpha   90.00
_cell.angle_beta   90.00
_cell.angle_gamma   90.00
#
_symmetry.space_group_name_H-M   'P 1'
#
loop_
_entity.id
_entity.type
_entity.pdbx_description
1 polymer ?
#
loop_
_entity_poly.entity_id
_entity_poly.type
_entity_poly.pdbx_seq_one_letter_code
_entity_poly.pdbx_strand_id
1 'polypeptide(L)'
;MKASVKVLSLSVVAALSLMGCGKEEPPAPAVQAPPPPPPPLVVKLGHAAPLTGPQAHIGKDNENGARLAVEDANATKIKIGEREVVFELMGEDDQADPKQGNLVAQKFVDAKVNAVIGHLNSGTTIPASKIYNDAGIPQVSPSATNPTYTNQGFKTAFRVMANDEQQGKVLGEYAAKQLKAKTVAIIDDKTAYGEGVANEFKKSAVASGVKVVAEEHTDDKAVDFAAILTKIKGKRPDLIFFGGMDPQAAPMAMQMKKLGLKQKLLMADGGCTAEFLKNAGEAAEGHYCSLPGIPYEKMPGGPQFIERFKAKFNSDIQLYAPYAYDATMTVVEAVKRAQSAEPAKILAELPKTDFQGVTTRIVFDEKGDIKDGAISLYTAKAGKWDPLETIGGAPAAEPAAAPADGMGGMQGLQQQSGMTGMGAPTPAPAPAAAPAEKK
;
A
#
# COMPACT_ATOMS: atom_id res chain seq x y z
N MET A 1 62.70 7.15 -54.35
CA MET A 1 62.81 7.45 -55.79
C MET A 1 61.75 8.49 -56.16
N LYS A 2 62.25 9.67 -56.62
CA LYS A 2 61.65 10.65 -57.52
C LYS A 2 60.25 11.18 -57.16
N ALA A 3 60.03 12.36 -56.54
CA ALA A 3 60.24 13.74 -57.12
C ALA A 3 59.33 14.02 -58.35
N SER A 4 58.35 14.92 -58.16
CA SER A 4 58.15 15.98 -59.16
C SER A 4 57.28 17.12 -58.61
N VAL A 5 57.85 18.24 -58.51
CA VAL A 5 57.38 19.62 -58.36
C VAL A 5 56.73 20.05 -59.67
N LYS A 6 55.64 20.80 -59.63
CA LYS A 6 55.35 21.83 -60.65
C LYS A 6 54.72 23.06 -60.02
N VAL A 7 55.38 24.13 -60.30
CA VAL A 7 55.19 25.54 -59.97
C VAL A 7 54.39 26.24 -61.09
N LEU A 8 53.85 27.43 -60.77
CA LEU A 8 53.38 28.52 -61.63
C LEU A 8 51.85 28.56 -61.84
N SER A 9 51.15 29.65 -61.67
CA SER A 9 51.43 31.00 -62.08
C SER A 9 50.61 32.05 -61.33
N LEU A 10 51.19 33.16 -61.12
CA LEU A 10 50.75 34.45 -60.59
C LEU A 10 49.81 35.14 -61.61
N SER A 11 48.65 35.68 -61.14
CA SER A 11 47.93 36.74 -61.86
C SER A 11 47.42 37.79 -60.85
N VAL A 12 48.02 38.91 -60.86
CA VAL A 12 47.63 40.11 -60.14
C VAL A 12 46.57 40.86 -60.98
N VAL A 13 45.39 41.05 -60.32
CA VAL A 13 44.42 42.06 -60.78
C VAL A 13 44.16 43.01 -59.64
N ALA A 14 44.68 44.24 -59.80
CA ALA A 14 44.36 45.35 -58.93
C ALA A 14 43.03 45.98 -59.35
N ALA A 15 42.09 46.07 -58.46
CA ALA A 15 40.94 46.93 -58.63
C ALA A 15 40.80 47.83 -57.39
N LEU A 16 40.82 49.15 -57.69
CA LEU A 16 40.64 50.24 -56.73
C LEU A 16 39.30 50.18 -56.05
N SER A 17 39.27 50.23 -54.75
CA SER A 17 38.12 50.29 -53.92
C SER A 17 37.83 51.69 -53.39
N LEU A 18 36.60 52.08 -53.52
CA LEU A 18 36.00 53.26 -52.92
C LEU A 18 35.88 53.03 -51.39
N MET A 19 36.47 54.01 -50.62
CA MET A 19 36.27 54.13 -49.17
C MET A 19 34.82 54.47 -48.84
N GLY A 20 34.08 53.54 -48.29
CA GLY A 20 32.81 53.75 -47.55
C GLY A 20 33.09 53.69 -46.05
N CYS A 21 33.08 54.78 -45.32
CA CYS A 21 33.06 54.79 -43.84
C CYS A 21 31.68 54.31 -43.36
N GLY A 22 31.52 52.98 -43.21
CA GLY A 22 30.48 52.41 -42.41
C GLY A 22 30.98 52.18 -40.98
N LYS A 23 30.36 52.82 -39.99
CA LYS A 23 30.59 52.48 -38.59
C LYS A 23 30.08 51.09 -38.39
N GLU A 24 30.93 50.05 -38.24
CA GLU A 24 30.55 48.78 -37.72
C GLU A 24 30.05 48.97 -36.30
N GLU A 25 28.77 48.73 -36.05
CA GLU A 25 28.25 48.54 -34.71
C GLU A 25 28.97 47.35 -34.07
N PRO A 26 29.43 47.46 -32.80
CA PRO A 26 30.03 46.33 -32.13
C PRO A 26 29.02 45.18 -32.09
N PRO A 27 29.46 43.92 -32.31
CA PRO A 27 28.57 42.74 -32.26
C PRO A 27 27.86 42.74 -30.89
N ALA A 28 26.53 42.59 -30.95
CA ALA A 28 25.72 42.49 -29.76
C ALA A 28 26.31 41.39 -28.83
N PRO A 29 26.39 41.60 -27.51
CA PRO A 29 26.97 40.64 -26.60
C PRO A 29 26.22 39.30 -26.77
N ALA A 30 26.96 38.24 -27.05
CA ALA A 30 26.41 36.90 -27.19
C ALA A 30 25.63 36.58 -25.92
N VAL A 31 24.33 36.41 -26.03
CA VAL A 31 23.47 35.95 -24.93
C VAL A 31 23.97 34.54 -24.56
N GLN A 32 24.69 34.45 -23.46
CA GLN A 32 25.10 33.13 -22.95
C GLN A 32 23.84 32.32 -22.69
N ALA A 33 23.76 31.13 -23.28
CA ALA A 33 22.69 30.21 -22.97
C ALA A 33 22.65 29.96 -21.46
N PRO A 34 21.48 29.91 -20.84
CA PRO A 34 21.37 29.62 -19.42
C PRO A 34 22.10 28.30 -19.10
N PRO A 35 22.74 28.18 -17.94
CA PRO A 35 23.43 26.96 -17.56
C PRO A 35 22.43 25.80 -17.57
N PRO A 36 22.85 24.57 -17.92
CA PRO A 36 21.97 23.41 -17.88
C PRO A 36 21.41 23.25 -16.47
N PRO A 37 20.15 22.77 -16.34
CA PRO A 37 19.54 22.54 -15.03
C PRO A 37 20.39 21.54 -14.21
N PRO A 38 20.45 21.70 -12.88
CA PRO A 38 21.20 20.79 -12.03
C PRO A 38 20.62 19.35 -12.13
N PRO A 39 21.46 18.32 -11.97
CA PRO A 39 20.98 16.93 -12.03
C PRO A 39 19.93 16.66 -10.95
N PRO A 40 18.98 15.75 -11.19
CA PRO A 40 17.92 15.45 -10.24
C PRO A 40 18.48 14.94 -8.91
N LEU A 41 17.71 15.12 -7.84
CA LEU A 41 17.97 14.54 -6.54
C LEU A 41 17.28 13.18 -6.48
N VAL A 42 18.06 12.09 -6.55
CA VAL A 42 17.51 10.74 -6.50
C VAL A 42 17.25 10.34 -5.06
N VAL A 43 16.02 9.83 -4.78
CA VAL A 43 15.62 9.22 -3.53
C VAL A 43 15.37 7.74 -3.80
N LYS A 44 16.25 6.87 -3.31
CA LYS A 44 16.14 5.43 -3.45
C LYS A 44 15.30 4.85 -2.34
N LEU A 45 14.24 4.14 -2.68
CA LEU A 45 13.35 3.44 -1.75
C LEU A 45 13.57 1.93 -1.90
N GLY A 46 13.96 1.25 -0.82
CA GLY A 46 13.94 -0.20 -0.77
C GLY A 46 12.51 -0.70 -0.59
N HIS A 47 12.14 -1.76 -1.28
CA HIS A 47 10.89 -2.49 -1.05
C HIS A 47 11.17 -3.98 -0.89
N ALA A 48 10.73 -4.60 0.20
CA ALA A 48 10.91 -6.01 0.47
C ALA A 48 9.58 -6.71 0.77
N ALA A 49 9.33 -7.79 0.06
CA ALA A 49 8.14 -8.64 0.23
C ALA A 49 8.42 -10.03 -0.39
N PRO A 50 7.62 -11.07 -0.10
CA PRO A 50 7.72 -12.35 -0.78
C PRO A 50 7.23 -12.24 -2.23
N LEU A 51 8.14 -12.02 -3.18
CA LEU A 51 7.81 -11.90 -4.60
C LEU A 51 7.74 -13.26 -5.31
N THR A 52 8.23 -14.32 -4.66
CA THR A 52 8.13 -15.72 -5.09
C THR A 52 7.54 -16.59 -3.98
N GLY A 53 7.22 -17.85 -4.32
CA GLY A 53 6.65 -18.82 -3.36
C GLY A 53 5.15 -18.65 -3.11
N PRO A 54 4.61 -19.32 -2.07
CA PRO A 54 3.17 -19.39 -1.81
C PRO A 54 2.48 -18.05 -1.53
N GLN A 55 3.24 -17.06 -1.03
CA GLN A 55 2.73 -15.73 -0.69
C GLN A 55 3.01 -14.68 -1.78
N ALA A 56 3.48 -15.10 -2.97
CA ALA A 56 3.86 -14.17 -4.05
C ALA A 56 2.71 -13.27 -4.52
N HIS A 57 1.47 -13.71 -4.41
CA HIS A 57 0.30 -12.92 -4.80
C HIS A 57 0.14 -11.67 -3.93
N ILE A 58 0.33 -11.78 -2.60
CA ILE A 58 0.27 -10.64 -1.68
C ILE A 58 1.56 -9.82 -1.70
N GLY A 59 2.72 -10.44 -1.93
CA GLY A 59 3.99 -9.71 -2.09
C GLY A 59 4.01 -8.81 -3.31
N LYS A 60 3.53 -9.31 -4.46
CA LYS A 60 3.40 -8.51 -5.68
C LYS A 60 2.34 -7.43 -5.59
N ASP A 61 1.23 -7.71 -4.91
CA ASP A 61 0.21 -6.71 -4.59
C ASP A 61 0.80 -5.53 -3.79
N ASN A 62 1.59 -5.86 -2.77
CA ASN A 62 2.31 -4.88 -1.94
C ASN A 62 3.30 -4.05 -2.79
N GLU A 63 4.14 -4.71 -3.60
CA GLU A 63 5.09 -4.03 -4.48
C GLU A 63 4.39 -3.12 -5.50
N ASN A 64 3.28 -3.57 -6.08
CA ASN A 64 2.50 -2.80 -7.04
C ASN A 64 1.92 -1.52 -6.41
N GLY A 65 1.46 -1.60 -5.16
CA GLY A 65 1.03 -0.42 -4.40
C GLY A 65 2.16 0.61 -4.25
N ALA A 66 3.34 0.16 -3.86
CA ALA A 66 4.52 1.04 -3.73
C ALA A 66 4.97 1.62 -5.08
N ARG A 67 4.93 0.83 -6.17
CA ARG A 67 5.24 1.32 -7.53
C ARG A 67 4.27 2.40 -7.99
N LEU A 68 2.98 2.22 -7.75
CA LEU A 68 1.97 3.23 -8.11
C LEU A 68 2.22 4.55 -7.37
N ALA A 69 2.58 4.49 -6.09
CA ALA A 69 2.91 5.68 -5.30
C ALA A 69 4.17 6.39 -5.81
N VAL A 70 5.22 5.64 -6.17
CA VAL A 70 6.44 6.20 -6.75
C VAL A 70 6.16 6.93 -8.07
N GLU A 71 5.31 6.37 -8.92
CA GLU A 71 4.92 7.02 -10.17
C GLU A 71 4.15 8.31 -9.92
N ASP A 72 3.19 8.27 -8.98
CA ASP A 72 2.44 9.48 -8.62
C ASP A 72 3.35 10.55 -8.03
N ALA A 73 4.26 10.17 -7.15
CA ALA A 73 5.24 11.09 -6.58
C ALA A 73 6.09 11.76 -7.68
N ASN A 74 6.60 10.96 -8.62
CA ASN A 74 7.40 11.46 -9.74
C ASN A 74 6.58 12.34 -10.70
N ALA A 75 5.30 12.05 -10.90
CA ALA A 75 4.42 12.87 -11.73
C ALA A 75 4.19 14.27 -11.16
N THR A 76 4.34 14.46 -9.84
CA THR A 76 4.21 15.79 -9.19
C THR A 76 5.41 16.71 -9.38
N LYS A 77 6.55 16.19 -9.89
CA LYS A 77 7.80 16.95 -10.12
C LYS A 77 8.24 17.79 -8.92
N ILE A 78 8.24 17.15 -7.75
CA ILE A 78 8.70 17.76 -6.49
C ILE A 78 10.09 18.36 -6.69
N LYS A 79 10.32 19.57 -6.17
CA LYS A 79 11.64 20.22 -6.18
C LYS A 79 12.14 20.46 -4.77
N ILE A 80 13.44 20.27 -4.60
CA ILE A 80 14.20 20.65 -3.41
C ILE A 80 15.31 21.60 -3.87
N GLY A 81 15.18 22.87 -3.53
CA GLY A 81 15.94 23.93 -4.17
C GLY A 81 15.66 23.98 -5.68
N GLU A 82 16.70 23.96 -6.49
CA GLU A 82 16.59 23.94 -7.96
C GLU A 82 16.51 22.53 -8.57
N ARG A 83 16.67 21.49 -7.75
CA ARG A 83 16.73 20.09 -8.20
C ARG A 83 15.36 19.44 -8.18
N GLU A 84 14.97 18.80 -9.28
CA GLU A 84 13.82 17.90 -9.30
C GLU A 84 14.14 16.63 -8.50
N VAL A 85 13.19 16.17 -7.69
CA VAL A 85 13.31 14.90 -6.93
C VAL A 85 12.78 13.77 -7.78
N VAL A 86 13.57 12.71 -7.90
CA VAL A 86 13.19 11.46 -8.57
C VAL A 86 13.25 10.33 -7.57
N PHE A 87 12.11 9.68 -7.34
CA PHE A 87 12.01 8.49 -6.50
C PHE A 87 12.24 7.23 -7.34
N GLU A 88 13.11 6.35 -6.84
CA GLU A 88 13.42 5.06 -7.45
C GLU A 88 13.07 3.94 -6.47
N LEU A 89 12.31 2.93 -6.92
CA LEU A 89 11.96 1.75 -6.11
C LEU A 89 12.86 0.58 -6.46
N MET A 90 13.60 0.11 -5.47
CA MET A 90 14.42 -1.11 -5.52
C MET A 90 13.63 -2.24 -4.82
N GLY A 91 12.96 -3.09 -5.62
CA GLY A 91 12.22 -4.26 -5.12
C GLY A 91 13.13 -5.46 -4.92
N GLU A 92 12.97 -6.17 -3.79
CA GLU A 92 13.72 -7.38 -3.44
C GLU A 92 12.77 -8.45 -2.87
N ASP A 93 13.05 -9.70 -3.21
CA ASP A 93 12.31 -10.87 -2.73
C ASP A 93 12.90 -11.37 -1.40
N ASP A 94 12.16 -11.26 -0.33
CA ASP A 94 12.54 -11.82 0.98
C ASP A 94 11.97 -13.22 1.24
N GLN A 95 11.20 -13.77 0.30
CA GLN A 95 10.63 -15.12 0.30
C GLN A 95 9.81 -15.45 1.57
N ALA A 96 9.39 -14.46 2.35
CA ALA A 96 8.85 -14.60 3.70
C ALA A 96 9.79 -15.35 4.67
N ASP A 97 11.07 -15.47 4.35
CA ASP A 97 12.10 -16.14 5.18
C ASP A 97 12.90 -15.10 5.97
N PRO A 98 12.97 -15.20 7.32
CA PRO A 98 13.69 -14.24 8.16
C PRO A 98 15.17 -14.09 7.82
N LYS A 99 15.84 -15.16 7.37
CA LYS A 99 17.25 -15.09 6.98
C LYS A 99 17.41 -14.35 5.67
N GLN A 100 16.56 -14.64 4.71
CA GLN A 100 16.54 -13.91 3.44
C GLN A 100 16.17 -12.44 3.66
N GLY A 101 15.21 -12.15 4.56
CA GLY A 101 14.87 -10.79 4.96
C GLY A 101 16.07 -9.99 5.48
N ASN A 102 16.92 -10.61 6.30
CA ASN A 102 18.17 -9.99 6.78
C ASN A 102 19.19 -9.73 5.66
N LEU A 103 19.30 -10.66 4.69
CA LEU A 103 20.17 -10.46 3.52
C LEU A 103 19.69 -9.31 2.65
N VAL A 104 18.38 -9.22 2.44
CA VAL A 104 17.75 -8.11 1.71
C VAL A 104 17.98 -6.80 2.47
N ALA A 105 17.81 -6.78 3.79
CA ALA A 105 18.06 -5.58 4.59
C ALA A 105 19.51 -5.10 4.46
N GLN A 106 20.49 -6.00 4.53
CA GLN A 106 21.89 -5.63 4.33
C GLN A 106 22.15 -5.11 2.91
N LYS A 107 21.54 -5.73 1.90
CA LYS A 107 21.62 -5.25 0.51
C LYS A 107 21.10 -3.83 0.35
N PHE A 108 20.01 -3.46 1.02
CA PHE A 108 19.51 -2.09 1.01
C PHE A 108 20.44 -1.10 1.70
N VAL A 109 21.05 -1.51 2.83
CA VAL A 109 22.07 -0.69 3.50
C VAL A 109 23.26 -0.45 2.58
N ASP A 110 23.77 -1.49 1.91
CA ASP A 110 24.93 -1.41 1.00
C ASP A 110 24.60 -0.56 -0.24
N ALA A 111 23.35 -0.64 -0.75
CA ALA A 111 22.84 0.18 -1.84
C ALA A 111 22.55 1.63 -1.44
N LYS A 112 22.68 1.96 -0.14
CA LYS A 112 22.43 3.28 0.45
C LYS A 112 21.04 3.81 0.09
N VAL A 113 20.02 2.98 0.33
CA VAL A 113 18.63 3.43 0.18
C VAL A 113 18.32 4.52 1.21
N ASN A 114 17.43 5.45 0.86
CA ASN A 114 17.09 6.57 1.73
C ASN A 114 15.98 6.23 2.74
N ALA A 115 15.14 5.25 2.41
CA ALA A 115 14.11 4.69 3.26
C ALA A 115 13.72 3.30 2.76
N VAL A 116 13.02 2.51 3.60
CA VAL A 116 12.50 1.19 3.24
C VAL A 116 10.99 1.16 3.42
N ILE A 117 10.28 0.65 2.39
CA ILE A 117 8.86 0.31 2.41
C ILE A 117 8.76 -1.22 2.56
N GLY A 118 8.34 -1.69 3.69
CA GLY A 118 8.35 -3.13 3.99
C GLY A 118 9.03 -3.40 5.36
N HIS A 119 9.41 -4.64 5.63
CA HIS A 119 9.03 -5.84 4.87
C HIS A 119 7.54 -6.15 4.99
N LEU A 120 7.05 -7.15 4.24
CA LEU A 120 5.65 -7.52 4.33
C LEU A 120 5.37 -8.32 5.61
N ASN A 121 6.05 -9.42 5.81
CA ASN A 121 5.80 -10.35 6.91
C ASN A 121 6.46 -9.87 8.22
N SER A 122 5.79 -10.06 9.37
CA SER A 122 6.36 -9.74 10.68
C SER A 122 7.68 -10.49 10.93
N GLY A 123 7.78 -11.73 10.46
CA GLY A 123 8.98 -12.58 10.62
C GLY A 123 10.21 -12.06 9.88
N THR A 124 10.04 -11.33 8.79
CA THR A 124 11.13 -10.66 8.06
C THR A 124 11.34 -9.22 8.55
N THR A 125 10.25 -8.50 8.88
CA THR A 125 10.27 -7.11 9.32
C THR A 125 11.02 -6.92 10.65
N ILE A 126 10.71 -7.75 11.65
CA ILE A 126 11.25 -7.61 13.01
C ILE A 126 12.78 -7.72 13.02
N PRO A 127 13.42 -8.78 12.49
CA PRO A 127 14.88 -8.85 12.49
C PRO A 127 15.53 -7.83 11.56
N ALA A 128 14.95 -7.53 10.41
CA ALA A 128 15.45 -6.52 9.48
C ALA A 128 15.45 -5.11 10.09
N SER A 129 14.48 -4.79 10.96
CA SER A 129 14.36 -3.47 11.57
C SER A 129 15.57 -3.08 12.41
N LYS A 130 16.26 -4.07 13.02
CA LYS A 130 17.51 -3.82 13.73
C LYS A 130 18.62 -3.36 12.76
N ILE A 131 18.73 -4.01 11.60
CA ILE A 131 19.73 -3.67 10.58
C ILE A 131 19.51 -2.24 10.10
N TYR A 132 18.26 -1.88 9.81
CA TYR A 132 17.93 -0.51 9.39
C TYR A 132 18.13 0.52 10.51
N ASN A 133 17.79 0.16 11.75
CA ASN A 133 18.03 1.05 12.88
C ASN A 133 19.51 1.35 13.09
N ASP A 134 20.36 0.33 13.02
CA ASP A 134 21.80 0.48 13.15
C ASP A 134 22.42 1.32 12.03
N ALA A 135 21.81 1.28 10.83
CA ALA A 135 22.20 2.08 9.67
C ALA A 135 21.53 3.49 9.62
N GLY A 136 20.62 3.78 10.54
CA GLY A 136 19.87 5.05 10.54
C GLY A 136 18.91 5.22 9.37
N ILE A 137 18.45 4.11 8.75
CA ILE A 137 17.53 4.11 7.63
C ILE A 137 16.08 3.95 8.14
N PRO A 138 15.16 4.88 7.86
CA PRO A 138 13.77 4.73 8.24
C PRO A 138 13.08 3.60 7.48
N GLN A 139 12.25 2.83 8.21
CA GLN A 139 11.47 1.73 7.69
C GLN A 139 9.98 1.98 7.96
N VAL A 140 9.15 1.92 6.92
CA VAL A 140 7.70 2.04 7.04
C VAL A 140 7.07 0.75 6.54
N SER A 141 6.55 -0.07 7.46
CA SER A 141 5.87 -1.31 7.09
C SER A 141 4.41 -1.06 6.72
N PRO A 142 3.96 -1.56 5.56
CA PRO A 142 2.56 -1.49 5.14
C PRO A 142 1.70 -2.65 5.67
N SER A 143 2.30 -3.68 6.31
CA SER A 143 1.65 -4.97 6.48
C SER A 143 2.10 -5.81 7.68
N ALA A 144 3.28 -5.58 8.25
CA ALA A 144 3.74 -6.34 9.41
C ALA A 144 2.98 -5.90 10.67
N THR A 145 2.10 -6.76 11.19
CA THR A 145 1.16 -6.42 12.25
C THR A 145 1.64 -6.75 13.66
N ASN A 146 2.67 -7.61 13.81
CA ASN A 146 3.15 -8.02 15.13
C ASN A 146 3.63 -6.80 15.95
N PRO A 147 3.14 -6.62 17.20
CA PRO A 147 3.50 -5.47 18.05
C PRO A 147 4.99 -5.38 18.38
N THR A 148 5.72 -6.51 18.34
CA THR A 148 7.16 -6.54 18.61
C THR A 148 7.92 -5.59 17.68
N TYR A 149 7.47 -5.39 16.45
CA TYR A 149 8.13 -4.53 15.47
C TYR A 149 8.39 -3.12 16.01
N THR A 150 7.38 -2.46 16.54
CA THR A 150 7.47 -1.10 17.09
C THR A 150 7.82 -1.07 18.58
N ASN A 151 7.56 -2.16 19.31
CA ASN A 151 7.89 -2.28 20.73
C ASN A 151 9.39 -2.53 21.02
N GLN A 152 10.23 -2.79 20.01
CA GLN A 152 11.70 -2.88 20.17
C GLN A 152 12.34 -1.53 20.57
N GLY A 153 11.61 -0.41 20.47
CA GLY A 153 12.10 0.91 20.82
C GLY A 153 12.97 1.57 19.74
N PHE A 154 13.04 1.01 18.53
CA PHE A 154 13.75 1.60 17.40
C PHE A 154 13.01 2.82 16.88
N LYS A 155 13.74 3.94 16.71
CA LYS A 155 13.15 5.20 16.24
C LYS A 155 12.94 5.21 14.72
N THR A 156 13.49 4.22 14.02
CA THR A 156 13.39 4.05 12.56
C THR A 156 12.17 3.26 12.12
N ALA A 157 11.42 2.63 13.04
CA ALA A 157 10.31 1.71 12.75
C ALA A 157 8.97 2.42 12.77
N PHE A 158 8.21 2.33 11.65
CA PHE A 158 6.87 2.90 11.49
C PHE A 158 5.94 1.90 10.81
N ARG A 159 4.64 1.97 11.10
CA ARG A 159 3.61 1.10 10.51
C ARG A 159 2.34 1.90 10.21
N VAL A 160 1.80 1.75 8.98
CA VAL A 160 0.63 2.50 8.50
C VAL A 160 -0.69 1.75 8.63
N MET A 161 -0.74 0.68 9.40
CA MET A 161 -1.96 -0.10 9.64
C MET A 161 -2.07 -0.54 11.10
N ALA A 162 -3.28 -0.94 11.52
CA ALA A 162 -3.52 -1.46 12.86
C ALA A 162 -2.67 -2.71 13.14
N ASN A 163 -2.21 -2.85 14.38
CA ASN A 163 -1.38 -3.98 14.81
C ASN A 163 -2.21 -5.13 15.41
N ASP A 164 -1.53 -6.25 15.76
CA ASP A 164 -2.18 -7.44 16.31
C ASP A 164 -2.79 -7.22 17.70
N GLU A 165 -2.33 -6.23 18.49
CA GLU A 165 -2.99 -5.88 19.77
C GLU A 165 -4.41 -5.38 19.51
N GLN A 166 -4.59 -4.53 18.49
CA GLN A 166 -5.89 -4.01 18.10
C GLN A 166 -6.72 -5.11 17.42
N GLN A 167 -6.13 -5.85 16.49
CA GLN A 167 -6.83 -6.89 15.73
C GLN A 167 -7.25 -8.06 16.63
N GLY A 168 -6.34 -8.58 17.46
CA GLY A 168 -6.61 -9.66 18.40
C GLY A 168 -7.66 -9.27 19.44
N LYS A 169 -7.63 -8.01 19.91
CA LYS A 169 -8.66 -7.48 20.81
C LYS A 169 -10.05 -7.56 20.15
N VAL A 170 -10.19 -7.02 18.94
CA VAL A 170 -11.45 -7.02 18.20
C VAL A 170 -11.94 -8.45 17.94
N LEU A 171 -11.07 -9.34 17.48
CA LEU A 171 -11.41 -10.72 17.16
C LEU A 171 -11.83 -11.52 18.40
N GLY A 172 -11.15 -11.36 19.53
CA GLY A 172 -11.51 -12.03 20.79
C GLY A 172 -12.86 -11.57 21.34
N GLU A 173 -13.11 -10.25 21.33
CA GLU A 173 -14.39 -9.68 21.71
C GLU A 173 -15.51 -10.11 20.74
N TYR A 174 -15.25 -10.15 19.44
CA TYR A 174 -16.20 -10.61 18.43
C TYR A 174 -16.58 -12.07 18.61
N ALA A 175 -15.59 -12.93 18.85
CA ALA A 175 -15.83 -14.36 19.14
C ALA A 175 -16.78 -14.55 20.32
N ALA A 176 -16.58 -13.79 21.41
CA ALA A 176 -17.42 -13.86 22.62
C ALA A 176 -18.80 -13.24 22.42
N LYS A 177 -18.86 -12.02 21.89
CA LYS A 177 -20.07 -11.18 21.89
C LYS A 177 -20.98 -11.43 20.70
N GLN A 178 -20.44 -11.61 19.50
CA GLN A 178 -21.20 -11.77 18.27
C GLN A 178 -21.36 -13.24 17.90
N LEU A 179 -20.26 -14.01 17.87
CA LEU A 179 -20.32 -15.44 17.55
C LEU A 179 -20.81 -16.29 18.72
N LYS A 180 -20.93 -15.70 19.92
CA LYS A 180 -21.40 -16.37 21.16
C LYS A 180 -20.58 -17.62 21.51
N ALA A 181 -19.33 -17.69 21.07
CA ALA A 181 -18.45 -18.78 21.38
C ALA A 181 -18.17 -18.84 22.90
N LYS A 182 -18.32 -20.01 23.50
CA LYS A 182 -17.95 -20.29 24.90
C LYS A 182 -16.60 -20.97 24.97
N THR A 183 -16.23 -21.66 23.90
CA THR A 183 -15.00 -22.43 23.78
C THR A 183 -14.34 -22.18 22.41
N VAL A 184 -13.01 -22.10 22.40
CA VAL A 184 -12.21 -21.95 21.17
C VAL A 184 -11.05 -22.91 21.17
N ALA A 185 -10.70 -23.44 19.99
CA ALA A 185 -9.40 -24.01 19.71
C ALA A 185 -8.58 -23.00 18.93
N ILE A 186 -7.29 -22.91 19.25
CA ILE A 186 -6.36 -21.99 18.60
C ILE A 186 -5.32 -22.81 17.84
N ILE A 187 -5.04 -22.42 16.61
CA ILE A 187 -3.98 -22.98 15.78
C ILE A 187 -3.13 -21.80 15.30
N ASP A 188 -1.81 -21.88 15.37
CA ASP A 188 -0.88 -20.93 14.75
C ASP A 188 0.15 -21.67 13.88
N ASP A 189 0.80 -20.91 12.98
CA ASP A 189 1.81 -21.44 12.05
C ASP A 189 3.26 -21.27 12.56
N LYS A 190 3.45 -20.90 13.82
CA LYS A 190 4.74 -20.62 14.45
C LYS A 190 5.58 -19.52 13.78
N THR A 191 5.03 -18.80 12.83
CA THR A 191 5.67 -17.57 12.36
C THR A 191 5.53 -16.47 13.41
N ALA A 192 6.37 -15.45 13.35
CA ALA A 192 6.24 -14.30 14.25
C ALA A 192 4.86 -13.61 14.10
N TYR A 193 4.27 -13.64 12.88
CA TYR A 193 2.92 -13.16 12.65
C TYR A 193 1.86 -14.07 13.27
N GLY A 194 1.83 -15.34 12.86
CA GLY A 194 0.75 -16.25 13.26
C GLY A 194 0.69 -16.50 14.76
N GLU A 195 1.86 -16.71 15.41
CA GLU A 195 1.95 -16.84 16.86
C GLU A 195 1.58 -15.52 17.56
N GLY A 196 2.02 -14.38 17.01
CA GLY A 196 1.74 -13.05 17.57
C GLY A 196 0.25 -12.75 17.63
N VAL A 197 -0.44 -12.86 16.48
CA VAL A 197 -1.89 -12.58 16.42
C VAL A 197 -2.70 -13.61 17.20
N ALA A 198 -2.28 -14.88 17.23
CA ALA A 198 -2.93 -15.90 18.04
C ALA A 198 -2.85 -15.61 19.55
N ASN A 199 -1.70 -15.11 20.02
CA ASN A 199 -1.52 -14.71 21.41
C ASN A 199 -2.40 -13.52 21.79
N GLU A 200 -2.49 -12.49 20.93
CA GLU A 200 -3.36 -11.33 21.20
C GLU A 200 -4.85 -11.71 21.13
N PHE A 201 -5.24 -12.56 20.17
CA PHE A 201 -6.59 -13.13 20.14
C PHE A 201 -6.91 -13.89 21.42
N LYS A 202 -6.03 -14.81 21.84
CA LYS A 202 -6.19 -15.62 23.08
C LYS A 202 -6.40 -14.73 24.30
N LYS A 203 -5.54 -13.73 24.46
CA LYS A 203 -5.61 -12.76 25.57
C LYS A 203 -6.99 -12.07 25.64
N SER A 204 -7.48 -11.60 24.50
CA SER A 204 -8.77 -10.93 24.40
C SER A 204 -9.96 -11.89 24.57
N ALA A 205 -9.92 -13.05 23.93
CA ALA A 205 -10.97 -14.06 24.05
C ALA A 205 -11.15 -14.53 25.49
N VAL A 206 -10.05 -14.83 26.18
CA VAL A 206 -10.06 -15.23 27.59
C VAL A 206 -10.60 -14.11 28.48
N ALA A 207 -10.14 -12.88 28.28
CA ALA A 207 -10.66 -11.71 29.01
C ALA A 207 -12.16 -11.48 28.77
N SER A 208 -12.68 -11.92 27.60
CA SER A 208 -14.11 -11.87 27.23
C SER A 208 -14.90 -13.10 27.67
N GLY A 209 -14.30 -14.03 28.46
CA GLY A 209 -14.97 -15.20 29.02
C GLY A 209 -14.98 -16.44 28.12
N VAL A 210 -14.27 -16.44 27.00
CA VAL A 210 -14.13 -17.63 26.13
C VAL A 210 -13.06 -18.56 26.67
N LYS A 211 -13.36 -19.85 26.81
CA LYS A 211 -12.41 -20.85 27.27
C LYS A 211 -11.62 -21.44 26.10
N VAL A 212 -10.30 -21.40 26.17
CA VAL A 212 -9.43 -22.11 25.24
C VAL A 212 -9.40 -23.59 25.63
N VAL A 213 -9.81 -24.47 24.71
CA VAL A 213 -9.89 -25.93 24.94
C VAL A 213 -8.84 -26.73 24.20
N ALA A 214 -8.14 -26.12 23.26
CA ALA A 214 -6.97 -26.66 22.58
C ALA A 214 -6.12 -25.54 22.05
N GLU A 215 -4.80 -25.72 22.10
CA GLU A 215 -3.78 -24.91 21.46
C GLU A 215 -2.90 -25.87 20.67
N GLU A 216 -2.82 -25.67 19.37
CA GLU A 216 -2.08 -26.53 18.46
C GLU A 216 -1.22 -25.63 17.56
N HIS A 217 -0.14 -26.17 17.07
CA HIS A 217 0.80 -25.46 16.21
C HIS A 217 1.02 -26.22 14.91
N THR A 218 1.20 -25.51 13.85
CA THR A 218 1.65 -26.04 12.56
C THR A 218 2.92 -25.30 12.11
N ASP A 219 3.20 -25.27 10.84
CA ASP A 219 4.23 -24.43 10.23
C ASP A 219 3.73 -23.80 8.92
N ASP A 220 4.47 -22.81 8.44
CA ASP A 220 4.14 -22.02 7.26
C ASP A 220 4.28 -22.79 5.92
N LYS A 221 4.68 -24.05 5.97
CA LYS A 221 4.82 -24.94 4.81
C LYS A 221 3.89 -26.15 4.89
N ALA A 222 3.15 -26.28 6.01
CA ALA A 222 2.24 -27.39 6.22
C ALA A 222 1.09 -27.39 5.20
N VAL A 223 0.75 -28.59 4.73
CA VAL A 223 -0.38 -28.84 3.83
C VAL A 223 -1.33 -29.89 4.36
N ASP A 224 -0.95 -30.60 5.42
CA ASP A 224 -1.77 -31.63 6.09
C ASP A 224 -2.01 -31.25 7.56
N PHE A 225 -3.29 -31.10 7.88
CA PHE A 225 -3.78 -30.69 9.19
C PHE A 225 -4.65 -31.79 9.86
N ALA A 226 -4.74 -32.97 9.26
CA ALA A 226 -5.68 -34.03 9.69
C ALA A 226 -5.46 -34.42 11.15
N ALA A 227 -4.21 -34.53 11.61
CA ALA A 227 -3.90 -34.89 12.98
C ALA A 227 -4.35 -33.81 13.98
N ILE A 228 -4.02 -32.54 13.73
CA ILE A 228 -4.43 -31.39 14.55
C ILE A 228 -5.94 -31.27 14.58
N LEU A 229 -6.59 -31.31 13.41
CA LEU A 229 -8.04 -31.19 13.29
C LEU A 229 -8.79 -32.35 13.99
N THR A 230 -8.22 -33.56 13.98
CA THR A 230 -8.79 -34.71 14.69
C THR A 230 -8.75 -34.51 16.22
N LYS A 231 -7.62 -34.00 16.75
CA LYS A 231 -7.52 -33.63 18.17
C LYS A 231 -8.57 -32.57 18.54
N ILE A 232 -8.66 -31.51 17.74
CA ILE A 232 -9.61 -30.41 17.95
C ILE A 232 -11.04 -30.90 17.88
N LYS A 233 -11.38 -31.78 16.93
CA LYS A 233 -12.71 -32.41 16.82
C LYS A 233 -13.11 -33.11 18.11
N GLY A 234 -12.18 -33.81 18.77
CA GLY A 234 -12.41 -34.46 20.06
C GLY A 234 -12.70 -33.47 21.21
N LYS A 235 -12.21 -32.24 21.13
CA LYS A 235 -12.47 -31.19 22.13
C LYS A 235 -13.79 -30.45 21.94
N ARG A 236 -14.38 -30.54 20.75
CA ARG A 236 -15.66 -29.92 20.38
C ARG A 236 -15.72 -28.42 20.70
N PRO A 237 -14.75 -27.56 20.25
CA PRO A 237 -14.85 -26.13 20.43
C PRO A 237 -16.05 -25.56 19.68
N ASP A 238 -16.52 -24.39 20.07
CA ASP A 238 -17.54 -23.66 19.31
C ASP A 238 -16.94 -22.99 18.07
N LEU A 239 -15.65 -22.59 18.16
CA LEU A 239 -14.94 -21.85 17.14
C LEU A 239 -13.49 -22.36 17.04
N ILE A 240 -12.87 -22.24 15.87
CA ILE A 240 -11.44 -22.46 15.67
C ILE A 240 -10.83 -21.13 15.20
N PHE A 241 -9.83 -20.62 15.93
CA PHE A 241 -9.02 -19.50 15.49
C PHE A 241 -7.79 -20.03 14.78
N PHE A 242 -7.43 -19.42 13.67
CA PHE A 242 -6.18 -19.69 12.96
C PHE A 242 -5.38 -18.42 12.78
N GLY A 243 -4.18 -18.40 13.38
CA GLY A 243 -3.14 -17.39 13.16
C GLY A 243 -2.14 -17.91 12.14
N GLY A 244 -2.23 -17.40 10.91
CA GLY A 244 -1.39 -17.79 9.79
C GLY A 244 -1.94 -17.24 8.48
N MET A 245 -1.36 -17.70 7.37
CA MET A 245 -1.64 -17.18 6.04
C MET A 245 -2.58 -18.09 5.24
N ASP A 246 -3.13 -17.55 4.15
CA ASP A 246 -4.05 -18.24 3.26
C ASP A 246 -3.52 -19.56 2.64
N PRO A 247 -2.20 -19.74 2.33
CA PRO A 247 -1.71 -21.02 1.83
C PRO A 247 -1.94 -22.19 2.78
N GLN A 248 -2.01 -21.94 4.10
CA GLN A 248 -2.32 -22.94 5.12
C GLN A 248 -3.82 -22.94 5.46
N ALA A 249 -4.46 -21.78 5.48
CA ALA A 249 -5.87 -21.65 5.84
C ALA A 249 -6.81 -22.39 4.86
N ALA A 250 -6.55 -22.30 3.56
CA ALA A 250 -7.41 -22.91 2.54
C ALA A 250 -7.42 -24.46 2.62
N PRO A 251 -6.27 -25.17 2.60
CA PRO A 251 -6.27 -26.62 2.78
C PRO A 251 -6.79 -27.04 4.17
N MET A 252 -6.59 -26.23 5.22
CA MET A 252 -7.16 -26.48 6.55
C MET A 252 -8.69 -26.47 6.49
N ALA A 253 -9.31 -25.47 5.87
CA ALA A 253 -10.77 -25.39 5.70
C ALA A 253 -11.32 -26.59 4.90
N MET A 254 -10.63 -27.00 3.84
CA MET A 254 -10.99 -28.18 3.05
C MET A 254 -10.93 -29.47 3.89
N GLN A 255 -9.90 -29.63 4.70
CA GLN A 255 -9.74 -30.79 5.57
C GLN A 255 -10.76 -30.79 6.73
N MET A 256 -11.10 -29.61 7.27
CA MET A 256 -12.22 -29.48 8.22
C MET A 256 -13.52 -30.01 7.63
N LYS A 257 -13.87 -29.59 6.41
CA LYS A 257 -15.05 -30.08 5.69
C LYS A 257 -15.01 -31.61 5.49
N LYS A 258 -13.87 -32.13 5.01
CA LYS A 258 -13.65 -33.58 4.81
C LYS A 258 -13.79 -34.40 6.09
N LEU A 259 -13.28 -33.87 7.20
CA LEU A 259 -13.36 -34.52 8.51
C LEU A 259 -14.74 -34.33 9.21
N GLY A 260 -15.63 -33.54 8.60
CA GLY A 260 -16.96 -33.27 9.13
C GLY A 260 -16.99 -32.37 10.36
N LEU A 261 -15.96 -31.48 10.51
CA LEU A 261 -16.00 -30.40 11.50
C LEU A 261 -17.04 -29.35 11.05
N LYS A 262 -17.89 -28.94 11.98
CA LYS A 262 -18.93 -27.93 11.74
C LYS A 262 -18.56 -26.57 12.27
N GLN A 263 -17.48 -26.50 13.01
CA GLN A 263 -16.90 -25.26 13.53
C GLN A 263 -16.52 -24.33 12.38
N LYS A 264 -16.58 -23.03 12.63
CA LYS A 264 -16.07 -22.04 11.68
C LYS A 264 -14.62 -21.69 12.02
N LEU A 265 -13.84 -21.38 11.00
CA LEU A 265 -12.57 -20.69 11.20
C LEU A 265 -12.86 -19.20 11.42
N LEU A 266 -12.14 -18.62 12.36
CA LEU A 266 -11.95 -17.20 12.51
C LEU A 266 -10.47 -16.90 12.25
N MET A 267 -10.17 -16.07 11.28
CA MET A 267 -8.82 -15.76 10.83
C MET A 267 -8.54 -14.26 10.99
N ALA A 268 -7.29 -13.93 11.15
CA ALA A 268 -6.83 -12.56 10.99
C ALA A 268 -6.60 -12.25 9.49
N ASP A 269 -5.94 -11.14 9.19
CA ASP A 269 -5.77 -10.60 7.83
C ASP A 269 -5.07 -11.56 6.86
N GLY A 270 -4.07 -12.31 7.33
CA GLY A 270 -3.34 -13.27 6.49
C GLY A 270 -4.19 -14.36 5.83
N GLY A 271 -5.35 -14.66 6.41
CA GLY A 271 -6.35 -15.59 5.84
C GLY A 271 -7.45 -14.91 5.02
N CYS A 272 -7.51 -13.59 5.02
CA CYS A 272 -8.62 -12.81 4.45
C CYS A 272 -8.39 -12.42 2.98
N THR A 273 -7.97 -13.36 2.16
CA THR A 273 -7.58 -13.13 0.77
C THR A 273 -8.57 -13.69 -0.24
N ALA A 274 -8.54 -13.22 -1.47
CA ALA A 274 -9.28 -13.81 -2.59
C ALA A 274 -8.76 -15.22 -2.91
N GLU A 275 -7.46 -15.49 -2.73
CA GLU A 275 -6.86 -16.81 -2.94
C GLU A 275 -7.36 -17.84 -1.92
N PHE A 276 -7.61 -17.45 -0.65
CA PHE A 276 -8.30 -18.33 0.30
C PHE A 276 -9.65 -18.79 -0.24
N LEU A 277 -10.49 -17.84 -0.68
CA LEU A 277 -11.83 -18.16 -1.20
C LEU A 277 -11.77 -19.07 -2.43
N LYS A 278 -10.87 -18.78 -3.34
CA LYS A 278 -10.64 -19.56 -4.57
C LYS A 278 -10.18 -20.97 -4.26
N ASN A 279 -9.17 -21.12 -3.39
CA ASN A 279 -8.52 -22.38 -3.12
C ASN A 279 -9.36 -23.27 -2.17
N ALA A 280 -10.05 -22.69 -1.21
CA ALA A 280 -10.96 -23.44 -0.31
C ALA A 280 -12.31 -23.76 -0.99
N GLY A 281 -12.73 -22.98 -2.00
CA GLY A 281 -13.98 -23.16 -2.71
C GLY A 281 -15.18 -23.20 -1.75
N GLU A 282 -16.05 -24.20 -1.88
CA GLU A 282 -17.21 -24.37 -0.99
C GLU A 282 -16.83 -24.59 0.49
N ALA A 283 -15.58 -24.95 0.79
CA ALA A 283 -15.14 -25.11 2.17
C ALA A 283 -14.92 -23.74 2.85
N ALA A 284 -14.82 -22.65 2.10
CA ALA A 284 -14.72 -21.31 2.66
C ALA A 284 -16.03 -20.82 3.30
N GLU A 285 -17.18 -21.35 2.89
CA GLU A 285 -18.48 -20.78 3.21
C GLU A 285 -18.75 -20.63 4.71
N GLY A 286 -19.07 -19.41 5.12
CA GLY A 286 -19.39 -19.02 6.48
C GLY A 286 -18.21 -19.00 7.44
N HIS A 287 -16.96 -19.05 6.96
CA HIS A 287 -15.79 -18.71 7.75
C HIS A 287 -15.66 -17.20 7.91
N TYR A 288 -14.90 -16.76 8.89
CA TYR A 288 -14.73 -15.35 9.25
C TYR A 288 -13.28 -14.93 9.13
N CYS A 289 -13.07 -13.68 8.81
CA CYS A 289 -11.76 -13.05 8.90
C CYS A 289 -11.86 -11.57 9.28
N SER A 290 -10.73 -10.97 9.59
CA SER A 290 -10.63 -9.53 9.77
C SER A 290 -9.55 -8.93 8.87
N LEU A 291 -9.74 -7.65 8.54
CA LEU A 291 -8.71 -6.83 7.89
C LEU A 291 -8.48 -5.58 8.73
N PRO A 292 -7.23 -5.18 8.95
CA PRO A 292 -6.92 -3.82 9.39
C PRO A 292 -7.48 -2.81 8.39
N GLY A 293 -8.08 -1.72 8.92
CA GLY A 293 -8.68 -0.67 8.11
C GLY A 293 -10.18 -0.87 7.86
N ILE A 294 -10.73 0.01 7.03
CA ILE A 294 -12.12 -0.03 6.56
C ILE A 294 -12.17 -0.74 5.20
N PRO A 295 -13.35 -1.21 4.74
CA PRO A 295 -13.50 -1.80 3.40
C PRO A 295 -12.95 -0.88 2.32
N TYR A 296 -12.26 -1.44 1.33
CA TYR A 296 -11.54 -0.65 0.30
C TYR A 296 -12.41 0.39 -0.39
N GLU A 297 -13.66 0.05 -0.70
CA GLU A 297 -14.62 0.93 -1.37
C GLU A 297 -15.06 2.12 -0.48
N LYS A 298 -14.83 2.01 0.83
CA LYS A 298 -15.13 3.05 1.83
C LYS A 298 -13.91 3.86 2.24
N MET A 299 -12.72 3.43 1.83
CA MET A 299 -11.49 4.19 2.09
C MET A 299 -11.57 5.56 1.39
N PRO A 300 -11.00 6.63 1.98
CA PRO A 300 -11.07 7.99 1.41
C PRO A 300 -10.63 8.08 -0.05
N GLY A 301 -9.55 7.39 -0.41
CA GLY A 301 -9.04 7.30 -1.78
C GLY A 301 -9.35 5.96 -2.48
N GLY A 302 -10.10 5.07 -1.82
CA GLY A 302 -10.29 3.68 -2.22
C GLY A 302 -10.85 3.46 -3.61
N PRO A 303 -12.02 4.03 -3.95
CA PRO A 303 -12.63 3.81 -5.27
C PRO A 303 -11.70 4.17 -6.43
N GLN A 304 -11.03 5.33 -6.36
CA GLN A 304 -10.07 5.76 -7.38
C GLN A 304 -8.82 4.88 -7.42
N PHE A 305 -8.34 4.45 -6.24
CA PHE A 305 -7.19 3.56 -6.15
C PHE A 305 -7.47 2.20 -6.78
N ILE A 306 -8.63 1.59 -6.49
CA ILE A 306 -9.06 0.30 -7.05
C ILE A 306 -9.08 0.37 -8.58
N GLU A 307 -9.71 1.41 -9.15
CA GLU A 307 -9.81 1.60 -10.60
C GLU A 307 -8.42 1.72 -11.25
N ARG A 308 -7.58 2.59 -10.70
CA ARG A 308 -6.22 2.84 -11.22
C ARG A 308 -5.31 1.62 -11.09
N PHE A 309 -5.37 0.93 -9.95
CA PHE A 309 -4.60 -0.28 -9.70
C PHE A 309 -4.95 -1.37 -10.71
N LYS A 310 -6.25 -1.62 -10.91
CA LYS A 310 -6.74 -2.60 -11.88
C LYS A 310 -6.36 -2.24 -13.31
N ALA A 311 -6.53 -0.98 -13.69
CA ALA A 311 -6.17 -0.51 -15.03
C ALA A 311 -4.66 -0.68 -15.33
N LYS A 312 -3.81 -0.45 -14.32
CA LYS A 312 -2.36 -0.51 -14.50
C LYS A 312 -1.80 -1.93 -14.46
N PHE A 313 -2.20 -2.72 -13.48
CA PHE A 313 -1.61 -4.03 -13.22
C PHE A 313 -2.43 -5.21 -13.76
N ASN A 314 -3.62 -4.92 -14.34
CA ASN A 314 -4.57 -5.93 -14.81
C ASN A 314 -4.88 -7.02 -13.75
N SER A 315 -4.94 -6.60 -12.49
CA SER A 315 -5.22 -7.46 -11.33
C SER A 315 -6.07 -6.70 -10.32
N ASP A 316 -6.86 -7.44 -9.57
CA ASP A 316 -7.56 -6.91 -8.40
C ASP A 316 -6.60 -6.83 -7.21
N ILE A 317 -6.88 -5.93 -6.27
CA ILE A 317 -6.14 -5.82 -5.00
C ILE A 317 -6.27 -7.16 -4.26
N GLN A 318 -5.13 -7.69 -3.79
CA GLN A 318 -5.13 -8.92 -3.02
C GLN A 318 -5.30 -8.64 -1.53
N LEU A 319 -4.49 -7.70 -0.97
CA LEU A 319 -4.57 -7.39 0.45
C LEU A 319 -4.00 -6.01 0.82
N TYR A 320 -2.72 -5.74 0.51
CA TYR A 320 -1.99 -4.63 1.12
C TYR A 320 -1.60 -3.49 0.18
N ALA A 321 -1.96 -3.55 -1.11
CA ALA A 321 -1.56 -2.53 -2.08
C ALA A 321 -1.90 -1.08 -1.65
N PRO A 322 -3.09 -0.77 -1.08
CA PRO A 322 -3.40 0.58 -0.64
C PRO A 322 -2.49 1.06 0.52
N TYR A 323 -2.13 0.13 1.41
CA TYR A 323 -1.24 0.43 2.55
C TYR A 323 0.22 0.62 2.10
N ALA A 324 0.67 -0.16 1.11
CA ALA A 324 1.99 0.02 0.52
C ALA A 324 2.11 1.36 -0.24
N TYR A 325 1.02 1.77 -0.87
CA TYR A 325 0.91 3.11 -1.44
C TYR A 325 1.05 4.19 -0.35
N ASP A 326 0.28 4.10 0.72
CA ASP A 326 0.31 5.07 1.83
C ASP A 326 1.66 5.06 2.57
N ALA A 327 2.27 3.89 2.78
CA ALA A 327 3.61 3.79 3.36
C ALA A 327 4.66 4.52 2.51
N THR A 328 4.57 4.37 1.18
CA THR A 328 5.44 5.07 0.23
C THR A 328 5.19 6.57 0.26
N MET A 329 3.93 7.00 0.20
CA MET A 329 3.56 8.42 0.27
C MET A 329 3.94 9.06 1.61
N THR A 330 3.93 8.29 2.71
CA THR A 330 4.44 8.74 4.01
C THR A 330 5.91 9.16 3.92
N VAL A 331 6.74 8.37 3.24
CA VAL A 331 8.15 8.73 3.01
C VAL A 331 8.27 9.91 2.05
N VAL A 332 7.48 9.96 0.98
CA VAL A 332 7.45 11.08 0.03
C VAL A 332 7.13 12.40 0.76
N GLU A 333 6.10 12.41 1.60
CA GLU A 333 5.74 13.59 2.39
C GLU A 333 6.81 13.96 3.42
N ALA A 334 7.50 12.98 4.01
CA ALA A 334 8.64 13.25 4.88
C ALA A 334 9.82 13.86 4.12
N VAL A 335 10.13 13.39 2.91
CA VAL A 335 11.17 14.01 2.02
C VAL A 335 10.82 15.45 1.67
N LYS A 336 9.55 15.74 1.37
CA LYS A 336 9.05 17.09 1.09
C LYS A 336 9.23 18.02 2.30
N ARG A 337 8.86 17.58 3.50
CA ARG A 337 9.03 18.37 4.73
C ARG A 337 10.49 18.55 5.11
N ALA A 338 11.29 17.50 4.97
CA ALA A 338 12.73 17.52 5.26
C ALA A 338 13.53 18.40 4.30
N GLN A 339 12.99 18.71 3.12
CA GLN A 339 13.71 19.37 2.02
C GLN A 339 15.07 18.69 1.75
N SER A 340 15.12 17.36 1.86
CA SER A 340 16.35 16.56 1.79
C SER A 340 16.07 15.10 1.46
N ALA A 341 17.02 14.43 0.81
CA ALA A 341 17.06 13.00 0.62
C ALA A 341 17.84 12.26 1.72
N GLU A 342 18.46 12.97 2.66
CA GLU A 342 19.26 12.34 3.72
C GLU A 342 18.37 11.51 4.67
N PRO A 343 18.69 10.21 4.93
CA PRO A 343 17.88 9.34 5.78
C PRO A 343 17.58 9.93 7.17
N ALA A 344 18.58 10.54 7.81
CA ALA A 344 18.43 11.16 9.13
C ALA A 344 17.44 12.34 9.14
N LYS A 345 17.38 13.13 8.04
CA LYS A 345 16.44 14.24 7.91
C LYS A 345 15.03 13.74 7.61
N ILE A 346 14.91 12.70 6.75
CA ILE A 346 13.62 12.02 6.49
C ILE A 346 13.08 11.45 7.80
N LEU A 347 13.92 10.75 8.56
CA LEU A 347 13.57 10.15 9.85
C LEU A 347 13.06 11.19 10.86
N ALA A 348 13.67 12.39 10.91
CA ALA A 348 13.23 13.45 11.80
C ALA A 348 11.83 14.01 11.48
N GLU A 349 11.36 13.81 10.24
CA GLU A 349 10.04 14.25 9.78
C GLU A 349 8.95 13.16 9.88
N LEU A 350 9.31 11.88 9.92
CA LEU A 350 8.33 10.79 10.00
C LEU A 350 7.40 10.87 11.22
N PRO A 351 7.88 11.15 12.45
CA PRO A 351 6.97 11.28 13.61
C PRO A 351 5.98 12.45 13.49
N LYS A 352 6.23 13.41 12.61
CA LYS A 352 5.36 14.58 12.35
C LYS A 352 4.35 14.31 11.23
N THR A 353 4.25 13.07 10.77
CA THR A 353 3.33 12.70 9.68
C THR A 353 1.90 12.99 10.09
N ASP A 354 1.21 13.72 9.25
CA ASP A 354 -0.22 14.02 9.34
C ASP A 354 -0.73 14.38 7.93
N PHE A 355 -1.26 13.38 7.22
CA PHE A 355 -1.86 13.61 5.91
C PHE A 355 -2.97 12.59 5.62
N GLN A 356 -3.85 12.94 4.69
CA GLN A 356 -4.89 12.04 4.22
C GLN A 356 -4.32 11.09 3.18
N GLY A 357 -4.16 9.82 3.57
CA GLY A 357 -3.80 8.73 2.67
C GLY A 357 -5.00 8.19 1.89
N VAL A 358 -4.73 7.18 1.09
CA VAL A 358 -5.77 6.37 0.41
C VAL A 358 -6.59 5.59 1.43
N THR A 359 -5.93 4.99 2.42
CA THR A 359 -6.58 4.11 3.40
C THR A 359 -7.27 4.89 4.50
N THR A 360 -6.58 5.87 5.05
CA THR A 360 -7.04 6.69 6.19
C THR A 360 -6.15 7.93 6.33
N ARG A 361 -6.42 8.76 7.33
CA ARG A 361 -5.47 9.79 7.78
C ARG A 361 -4.30 9.12 8.49
N ILE A 362 -3.08 9.36 8.00
CA ILE A 362 -1.85 8.77 8.53
C ILE A 362 -1.26 9.70 9.60
N VAL A 363 -1.31 9.25 10.84
CA VAL A 363 -0.71 9.91 12.02
C VAL A 363 -0.11 8.83 12.89
N PHE A 364 1.14 9.01 13.33
CA PHE A 364 1.82 8.03 14.18
C PHE A 364 1.71 8.38 15.68
N ASP A 365 1.73 7.34 16.49
CA ASP A 365 1.94 7.45 17.92
C ASP A 365 3.45 7.54 18.26
N GLU A 366 3.78 7.56 19.55
CA GLU A 366 5.16 7.67 20.04
C GLU A 366 6.05 6.46 19.68
N LYS A 367 5.44 5.32 19.38
CA LYS A 367 6.12 4.09 19.00
C LYS A 367 6.34 3.97 17.49
N GLY A 368 5.62 4.76 16.68
CA GLY A 368 5.60 4.66 15.23
C GLY A 368 4.43 3.83 14.68
N ASP A 369 3.48 3.46 15.51
CA ASP A 369 2.23 2.82 15.08
C ASP A 369 1.21 3.87 14.63
N ILE A 370 0.33 3.49 13.68
CA ILE A 370 -0.77 4.35 13.29
C ILE A 370 -1.73 4.58 14.47
N LYS A 371 -2.16 5.82 14.67
CA LYS A 371 -3.25 6.15 15.61
C LYS A 371 -4.59 5.75 15.01
N ASP A 372 -5.53 5.41 15.87
CA ASP A 372 -6.94 5.19 15.51
C ASP A 372 -7.14 4.16 14.38
N GLY A 373 -6.36 3.08 14.39
CA GLY A 373 -6.51 2.00 13.44
C GLY A 373 -7.89 1.35 13.52
N ALA A 374 -8.56 1.14 12.37
CA ALA A 374 -9.80 0.39 12.26
C ALA A 374 -9.53 -1.11 12.04
N ILE A 375 -10.49 -1.95 12.42
CA ILE A 375 -10.54 -3.38 12.05
C ILE A 375 -11.91 -3.67 11.47
N SER A 376 -11.95 -4.17 10.25
CA SER A 376 -13.18 -4.66 9.60
C SER A 376 -13.28 -6.16 9.64
N LEU A 377 -14.47 -6.67 9.89
CA LEU A 377 -14.80 -8.09 9.97
C LEU A 377 -15.58 -8.51 8.74
N TYR A 378 -15.31 -9.72 8.28
CA TYR A 378 -15.91 -10.30 7.08
C TYR A 378 -16.34 -11.74 7.32
N THR A 379 -17.30 -12.19 6.51
CA THR A 379 -17.65 -13.61 6.38
C THR A 379 -17.55 -14.05 4.93
N ALA A 380 -17.10 -15.27 4.71
CA ALA A 380 -17.10 -15.88 3.39
C ALA A 380 -18.54 -16.27 3.00
N LYS A 381 -19.04 -15.70 1.91
CA LYS A 381 -20.40 -15.92 1.42
C LYS A 381 -20.41 -15.92 -0.10
N ALA A 382 -20.91 -16.99 -0.69
CA ALA A 382 -21.02 -17.14 -2.15
C ALA A 382 -19.71 -16.81 -2.89
N GLY A 383 -18.57 -17.25 -2.35
CA GLY A 383 -17.24 -17.06 -2.96
C GLY A 383 -16.68 -15.64 -2.84
N LYS A 384 -17.21 -14.80 -1.94
CA LYS A 384 -16.74 -13.45 -1.66
C LYS A 384 -16.62 -13.23 -0.17
N TRP A 385 -15.79 -12.26 0.21
CA TRP A 385 -15.76 -11.70 1.54
C TRP A 385 -16.85 -10.63 1.68
N ASP A 386 -17.88 -10.94 2.48
CA ASP A 386 -19.03 -10.05 2.75
C ASP A 386 -18.74 -9.27 4.04
N PRO A 387 -18.66 -7.92 4.00
CA PRO A 387 -18.34 -7.11 5.16
C PRO A 387 -19.46 -7.17 6.19
N LEU A 388 -19.09 -7.35 7.47
CA LEU A 388 -20.01 -7.44 8.59
C LEU A 388 -20.06 -6.13 9.38
N GLU A 389 -18.93 -5.76 9.97
CA GLU A 389 -18.80 -4.53 10.77
C GLU A 389 -17.38 -4.00 10.74
N THR A 390 -17.22 -2.72 11.06
CA THR A 390 -15.92 -2.06 11.27
C THR A 390 -15.87 -1.50 12.68
N ILE A 391 -14.79 -1.77 13.41
CA ILE A 391 -14.59 -1.38 14.79
C ILE A 391 -13.34 -0.50 14.88
N GLY A 392 -13.46 0.65 15.54
CA GLY A 392 -12.39 1.66 15.64
C GLY A 392 -12.28 2.49 14.36
N GLY A 393 -11.16 3.18 14.20
CA GLY A 393 -10.91 4.15 13.15
C GLY A 393 -11.27 5.57 13.55
N ALA A 394 -10.57 6.54 12.98
CA ALA A 394 -10.96 7.93 13.10
C ALA A 394 -12.36 8.14 12.48
N PRO A 395 -13.21 9.01 13.04
CA PRO A 395 -14.44 9.42 12.37
C PRO A 395 -14.09 9.85 10.93
N ALA A 396 -14.87 9.40 9.95
CA ALA A 396 -14.69 9.85 8.57
C ALA A 396 -14.70 11.38 8.59
N ALA A 397 -13.60 12.02 8.14
CA ALA A 397 -13.61 13.45 7.92
C ALA A 397 -14.77 13.76 6.97
N GLU A 398 -15.63 14.70 7.36
CA GLU A 398 -16.61 15.22 6.41
C GLU A 398 -15.85 15.61 5.13
N PRO A 399 -16.38 15.27 3.94
CA PRO A 399 -15.72 15.62 2.69
C PRO A 399 -15.46 17.12 2.74
N ALA A 400 -14.17 17.51 2.66
CA ALA A 400 -13.79 18.92 2.60
C ALA A 400 -14.62 19.56 1.50
N ALA A 401 -15.42 20.57 1.84
CA ALA A 401 -16.19 21.31 0.88
C ALA A 401 -15.23 21.73 -0.23
N ALA A 402 -15.56 21.38 -1.47
CA ALA A 402 -14.79 21.79 -2.63
C ALA A 402 -14.49 23.30 -2.50
N PRO A 403 -13.26 23.76 -2.76
CA PRO A 403 -12.95 25.17 -2.71
C PRO A 403 -13.94 25.88 -3.65
N ALA A 404 -14.75 26.79 -3.11
CA ALA A 404 -15.61 27.65 -3.90
C ALA A 404 -14.67 28.45 -4.80
N ASP A 405 -14.69 28.15 -6.10
CA ASP A 405 -13.99 28.94 -7.10
C ASP A 405 -14.38 30.38 -6.92
N GLY A 406 -13.43 31.19 -6.48
CA GLY A 406 -13.56 32.62 -6.36
C GLY A 406 -13.76 33.25 -7.72
N MET A 407 -15.01 33.39 -8.15
CA MET A 407 -15.38 34.37 -9.18
C MET A 407 -15.30 35.76 -8.55
N GLY A 408 -14.12 36.32 -8.55
CA GLY A 408 -13.84 37.73 -8.29
C GLY A 408 -14.13 38.54 -9.51
N GLY A 409 -15.19 39.34 -9.43
CA GLY A 409 -15.38 40.67 -9.98
C GLY A 409 -15.01 40.99 -11.43
N MET A 410 -16.01 41.11 -12.27
CA MET A 410 -16.09 42.16 -13.29
C MET A 410 -17.48 42.81 -13.27
N GLN A 411 -17.54 43.92 -12.55
CA GLN A 411 -18.63 44.89 -12.71
C GLN A 411 -18.40 45.71 -13.99
N GLY A 412 -19.49 45.90 -14.77
CA GLY A 412 -19.70 47.07 -15.58
C GLY A 412 -19.60 46.88 -17.07
N LEU A 413 -20.79 46.74 -17.69
CA LEU A 413 -21.24 47.63 -18.78
C LEU A 413 -22.68 47.25 -19.13
N GLN A 414 -23.59 48.18 -18.75
CA GLN A 414 -24.96 48.24 -19.27
C GLN A 414 -24.93 48.56 -20.76
N GLN A 415 -25.72 47.86 -21.56
CA GLN A 415 -26.55 48.53 -22.58
C GLN A 415 -27.72 47.64 -22.99
N GLN A 416 -28.86 48.31 -23.05
CA GLN A 416 -30.20 47.86 -23.42
C GLN A 416 -30.26 47.39 -24.87
N SER A 417 -31.06 46.39 -25.14
CA SER A 417 -32.11 46.45 -26.19
C SER A 417 -32.98 45.21 -26.11
N GLY A 418 -34.26 45.44 -26.20
CA GLY A 418 -35.38 44.58 -25.94
C GLY A 418 -35.77 43.69 -27.11
N MET A 419 -36.85 43.00 -26.82
CA MET A 419 -37.89 42.45 -27.68
C MET A 419 -37.92 40.92 -27.89
N THR A 420 -39.05 40.44 -27.39
CA THR A 420 -40.00 39.44 -27.94
C THR A 420 -39.65 37.96 -27.94
N GLY A 421 -40.50 37.29 -27.20
CA GLY A 421 -40.92 35.96 -27.01
C GLY A 421 -41.03 35.03 -28.21
N MET A 422 -40.82 33.74 -27.90
CA MET A 422 -41.61 32.66 -28.49
C MET A 422 -41.32 31.35 -27.73
N GLY A 423 -42.41 30.57 -27.58
CA GLY A 423 -42.66 29.46 -26.70
C GLY A 423 -41.75 28.24 -26.82
N ALA A 424 -41.71 27.53 -25.71
CA ALA A 424 -41.12 26.21 -25.59
C ALA A 424 -42.02 25.13 -26.25
N PRO A 425 -41.47 24.10 -26.89
CA PRO A 425 -42.22 22.93 -27.27
C PRO A 425 -42.17 21.85 -26.19
N THR A 426 -43.33 21.29 -25.90
CA THR A 426 -43.60 20.12 -25.04
C THR A 426 -42.96 18.83 -25.59
N PRO A 427 -42.51 17.90 -24.75
CA PRO A 427 -42.03 16.59 -25.21
C PRO A 427 -43.18 15.61 -25.47
N ALA A 428 -43.04 14.81 -26.55
CA ALA A 428 -43.94 13.76 -26.97
C ALA A 428 -43.87 12.49 -26.12
N PRO A 429 -44.97 11.69 -26.02
CA PRO A 429 -45.01 10.48 -25.17
C PRO A 429 -44.36 9.27 -25.83
N ALA A 430 -43.84 8.38 -24.98
CA ALA A 430 -43.20 7.11 -25.33
C ALA A 430 -44.21 6.07 -25.89
N PRO A 431 -43.78 5.17 -26.79
CA PRO A 431 -44.67 4.14 -27.35
C PRO A 431 -44.81 2.93 -26.41
N ALA A 432 -46.01 2.34 -26.44
CA ALA A 432 -46.46 1.21 -25.64
C ALA A 432 -45.78 -0.11 -26.04
N ALA A 433 -45.62 -0.96 -25.04
CA ALA A 433 -45.09 -2.34 -25.17
C ALA A 433 -46.11 -3.27 -25.87
N ALA A 434 -45.61 -4.16 -26.75
CA ALA A 434 -46.36 -5.23 -27.38
C ALA A 434 -46.34 -6.52 -26.52
N PRO A 435 -47.35 -7.40 -26.59
CA PRO A 435 -47.54 -8.52 -25.68
C PRO A 435 -46.72 -9.77 -26.09
N ALA A 436 -46.36 -10.55 -25.09
CA ALA A 436 -45.65 -11.83 -25.19
C ALA A 436 -46.53 -12.92 -25.83
N GLU A 437 -45.98 -13.63 -26.82
CA GLU A 437 -46.51 -14.94 -27.28
C GLU A 437 -45.88 -16.09 -26.49
N LYS A 438 -46.79 -16.98 -26.06
CA LYS A 438 -46.49 -18.29 -25.49
C LYS A 438 -46.10 -19.27 -26.61
N LYS A 439 -44.97 -19.96 -26.43
CA LYS A 439 -44.84 -21.40 -26.73
C LYS A 439 -43.82 -22.03 -25.78
#